data_4d163a71f9c13a2aff0c01c822460592
#
_entry.id   4d163a71f9c13a2aff0c01c822460592
#
_cell.length_a   1.000
_cell.length_b   1.000
_cell.length_c   1.000
_cell.angle_alpha   90.00
_cell.angle_beta   90.00
_cell.angle_gamma   90.00
#
_symmetry.space_group_name_H-M   'P 1'
#
loop_
_entity.id
_entity.type
_entity.pdbx_description
1 polymer ?
#
loop_
_entity_poly.entity_id
_entity_poly.type
_entity_poly.pdbx_seq_one_letter_code
_entity_poly.pdbx_strand_id
1 'polypeptide(L)'
;MYYSNGNYEAFARPEKPADVERKSAYLVGAGLASLAAACFLVRDGQMKGEHIHILEDGNLPGGACDGIKDNERGFIIRGGREMENHFECLWDLFRSIPSLEIENASVLDEYYWLNKKDPNYSLMRATVNRGEDAHTDGKFGLSDKAALEIVHLFFTKDEDLYDVKIKDVFSSDFFQSNFWLYWRTMFAFEDWHSALEMKLYIQRFIHHIGGLPDFKALKFTKYNQYESLILPMIKYLEAHEVHFQYNTTVTNVLFKKEGSKKVASKIICTHNGEEESIDL
;
A
#
# COMPACT_ATOMS: atom_id res chain seq x y z
N MET A 1 5.69 -14.47 0.95
CA MET A 1 5.23 -15.42 2.00
C MET A 1 3.87 -14.93 2.47
N TYR A 2 2.86 -15.78 2.45
CA TYR A 2 1.52 -15.42 2.89
C TYR A 2 1.41 -15.68 4.38
N TYR A 3 0.99 -14.66 5.12
CA TYR A 3 0.61 -14.83 6.51
C TYR A 3 -0.91 -14.93 6.58
N SER A 4 -1.40 -16.13 6.84
CA SER A 4 -2.80 -16.36 7.16
C SER A 4 -2.93 -16.66 8.65
N ASN A 5 -3.95 -16.13 9.30
CA ASN A 5 -4.32 -16.55 10.65
C ASN A 5 -4.98 -17.94 10.66
N GLY A 6 -5.06 -18.59 9.51
CA GLY A 6 -5.65 -19.91 9.34
C GLY A 6 -7.19 -19.91 9.29
N ASN A 7 -7.84 -18.77 9.32
CA ASN A 7 -9.31 -18.70 9.28
C ASN A 7 -9.81 -18.34 7.87
N TYR A 8 -9.70 -19.29 6.95
CA TYR A 8 -10.17 -19.13 5.58
C TYR A 8 -11.69 -18.91 5.49
N GLU A 9 -12.48 -19.54 6.35
CA GLU A 9 -13.95 -19.39 6.35
C GLU A 9 -14.36 -17.95 6.70
N ALA A 10 -13.71 -17.33 7.68
CA ALA A 10 -13.98 -15.94 8.03
C ALA A 10 -13.62 -14.97 6.88
N PHE A 11 -12.63 -15.32 6.09
CA PHE A 11 -12.26 -14.54 4.89
C PHE A 11 -13.23 -14.78 3.73
N ALA A 12 -13.55 -16.05 3.42
CA ALA A 12 -14.32 -16.42 2.24
C ALA A 12 -15.83 -16.19 2.42
N ARG A 13 -16.31 -16.31 3.65
CA ARG A 13 -17.72 -16.19 4.03
C ARG A 13 -17.86 -15.47 5.36
N PRO A 14 -17.61 -14.16 5.40
CA PRO A 14 -17.69 -13.41 6.64
C PRO A 14 -19.13 -13.42 7.17
N GLU A 15 -19.25 -13.79 8.43
CA GLU A 15 -20.55 -13.74 9.13
C GLU A 15 -20.78 -12.33 9.67
N LYS A 16 -22.03 -11.88 9.63
CA LYS A 16 -22.42 -10.59 10.20
C LYS A 16 -22.14 -10.59 11.71
N PRO A 17 -21.29 -9.68 12.21
CA PRO A 17 -20.98 -9.62 13.64
C PRO A 17 -22.24 -9.28 14.47
N ALA A 18 -22.34 -9.89 15.66
CA ALA A 18 -23.40 -9.56 16.59
C ALA A 18 -23.37 -8.06 16.92
N ASP A 19 -24.54 -7.45 17.02
CA ASP A 19 -24.71 -6.05 17.40
C ASP A 19 -24.07 -5.01 16.46
N VAL A 20 -23.65 -5.39 15.25
CA VAL A 20 -23.00 -4.45 14.30
C VAL A 20 -23.90 -3.25 13.99
N GLU A 21 -25.21 -3.44 13.99
CA GLU A 21 -26.18 -2.36 13.73
C GLU A 21 -26.26 -1.30 14.84
N ARG A 22 -25.70 -1.60 16.02
CA ARG A 22 -25.63 -0.67 17.15
C ARG A 22 -24.24 -0.08 17.34
N LYS A 23 -23.33 -0.39 16.43
CA LYS A 23 -21.93 0.09 16.48
C LYS A 23 -21.71 1.13 15.41
N SER A 24 -20.85 2.08 15.73
CA SER A 24 -20.32 3.04 14.76
C SER A 24 -18.81 2.86 14.62
N ALA A 25 -18.28 3.17 13.45
CA ALA A 25 -16.85 3.16 13.16
C ALA A 25 -16.39 4.56 12.82
N TYR A 26 -15.33 5.00 13.46
CA TYR A 26 -14.66 6.26 13.18
C TYR A 26 -13.26 5.99 12.67
N LEU A 27 -12.98 6.42 11.45
CA LEU A 27 -11.70 6.25 10.76
C LEU A 27 -11.02 7.61 10.65
N VAL A 28 -9.81 7.69 11.19
CA VAL A 28 -9.03 8.94 11.20
C VAL A 28 -8.11 8.97 9.99
N GLY A 29 -8.32 9.95 9.12
CA GLY A 29 -7.70 10.09 7.82
C GLY A 29 -8.43 9.30 6.72
N ALA A 30 -8.44 9.82 5.49
CA ALA A 30 -9.03 9.19 4.31
C ALA A 30 -7.97 8.61 3.36
N GLY A 31 -6.86 8.09 3.90
CA GLY A 31 -5.86 7.38 3.09
C GLY A 31 -6.34 5.98 2.69
N LEU A 32 -5.55 5.29 1.86
CA LEU A 32 -5.86 3.96 1.32
C LEU A 32 -6.28 2.96 2.41
N ALA A 33 -5.61 2.95 3.56
CA ALA A 33 -5.90 2.02 4.65
C ALA A 33 -7.30 2.25 5.25
N SER A 34 -7.67 3.50 5.52
CA SER A 34 -9.00 3.84 6.07
C SER A 34 -10.11 3.59 5.05
N LEU A 35 -9.88 3.95 3.78
CA LEU A 35 -10.85 3.67 2.71
C LEU A 35 -11.07 2.16 2.54
N ALA A 36 -10.00 1.37 2.53
CA ALA A 36 -10.09 -0.08 2.48
C ALA A 36 -10.81 -0.65 3.71
N ALA A 37 -10.49 -0.16 4.92
CA ALA A 37 -11.18 -0.57 6.14
C ALA A 37 -12.68 -0.28 6.08
N ALA A 38 -13.08 0.91 5.60
CA ALA A 38 -14.49 1.25 5.41
C ALA A 38 -15.19 0.31 4.41
N CYS A 39 -14.52 0.00 3.27
CA CYS A 39 -15.05 -0.95 2.29
C CYS A 39 -15.24 -2.35 2.90
N PHE A 40 -14.29 -2.83 3.70
CA PHE A 40 -14.40 -4.12 4.39
C PHE A 40 -15.49 -4.09 5.47
N LEU A 41 -15.66 -2.98 6.19
CA LEU A 41 -16.77 -2.84 7.16
C LEU A 41 -18.13 -2.93 6.46
N VAL A 42 -18.29 -2.29 5.31
CA VAL A 42 -19.52 -2.40 4.50
C VAL A 42 -19.70 -3.81 3.97
N ARG A 43 -18.70 -4.36 3.27
CA ARG A 43 -18.78 -5.62 2.52
C ARG A 43 -18.84 -6.83 3.45
N ASP A 44 -17.85 -6.95 4.34
CA ASP A 44 -17.62 -8.13 5.17
C ASP A 44 -18.19 -7.97 6.58
N GLY A 45 -18.04 -6.80 7.18
CA GLY A 45 -18.64 -6.46 8.47
C GLY A 45 -20.14 -6.27 8.39
N GLN A 46 -20.71 -6.09 7.21
CA GLN A 46 -22.12 -5.81 6.97
C GLN A 46 -22.65 -4.67 7.84
N MET A 47 -21.77 -3.69 8.11
CA MET A 47 -22.10 -2.47 8.82
C MET A 47 -22.78 -1.51 7.85
N LYS A 48 -23.86 -0.86 8.29
CA LYS A 48 -24.47 0.18 7.47
C LYS A 48 -23.54 1.36 7.32
N GLY A 49 -23.47 1.95 6.13
CA GLY A 49 -22.58 3.07 5.87
C GLY A 49 -22.89 4.30 6.70
N GLU A 50 -24.17 4.54 7.03
CA GLU A 50 -24.58 5.62 7.95
C GLU A 50 -23.93 5.56 9.35
N HIS A 51 -23.36 4.40 9.72
CA HIS A 51 -22.60 4.20 10.96
C HIS A 51 -21.09 4.27 10.76
N ILE A 52 -20.61 4.57 9.55
CA ILE A 52 -19.19 4.65 9.24
C ILE A 52 -18.82 6.10 8.95
N HIS A 53 -17.89 6.65 9.71
CA HIS A 53 -17.45 8.04 9.65
C HIS A 53 -15.97 8.10 9.33
N ILE A 54 -15.60 8.82 8.28
CA ILE A 54 -14.21 9.05 7.88
C ILE A 54 -13.89 10.52 8.12
N LEU A 55 -12.95 10.79 9.04
CA LEU A 55 -12.52 12.13 9.43
C LEU A 55 -11.21 12.46 8.72
N GLU A 56 -11.23 13.40 7.78
CA GLU A 56 -10.08 13.74 6.95
C GLU A 56 -9.66 15.20 7.18
N ASP A 57 -8.38 15.38 7.47
CA ASP A 57 -7.78 16.70 7.71
C ASP A 57 -7.82 17.62 6.48
N GLY A 58 -7.59 17.02 5.31
CA GLY A 58 -7.64 17.74 4.03
C GLY A 58 -9.04 17.83 3.41
N ASN A 59 -9.08 18.35 2.22
CA ASN A 59 -10.28 18.44 1.38
C ASN A 59 -10.32 17.40 0.27
N LEU A 60 -9.28 16.54 0.19
CA LEU A 60 -9.15 15.50 -0.83
C LEU A 60 -8.75 14.18 -0.14
N PRO A 61 -9.52 13.10 -0.30
CA PRO A 61 -9.15 11.79 0.22
C PRO A 61 -8.06 11.14 -0.65
N GLY A 62 -7.46 10.06 -0.13
CA GLY A 62 -6.43 9.28 -0.84
C GLY A 62 -5.08 9.29 -0.16
N GLY A 63 -4.82 10.22 0.75
CA GLY A 63 -3.54 10.32 1.47
C GLY A 63 -2.36 10.39 0.49
N ALA A 64 -1.37 9.49 0.65
CA ALA A 64 -0.21 9.43 -0.27
C ALA A 64 -0.56 8.95 -1.70
N CYS A 65 -1.75 8.41 -1.91
CA CYS A 65 -2.27 8.02 -3.22
C CYS A 65 -3.15 9.08 -3.87
N ASP A 66 -3.12 10.30 -3.37
CA ASP A 66 -3.78 11.43 -4.02
C ASP A 66 -3.16 11.72 -5.40
N GLY A 67 -3.90 12.38 -6.23
CA GLY A 67 -3.46 12.75 -7.56
C GLY A 67 -4.40 13.78 -8.18
N ILE A 68 -3.97 14.38 -9.27
CA ILE A 68 -4.73 15.41 -9.97
C ILE A 68 -4.89 14.98 -11.43
N LYS A 69 -6.09 15.17 -11.95
CA LYS A 69 -6.37 15.15 -13.38
C LYS A 69 -6.40 16.60 -13.87
N ASP A 70 -5.45 16.94 -14.70
CA ASP A 70 -5.34 18.25 -15.31
C ASP A 70 -5.57 18.15 -16.82
N ASN A 71 -6.35 19.07 -17.38
CA ASN A 71 -6.73 18.99 -18.80
C ASN A 71 -5.57 19.25 -19.77
N GLU A 72 -4.56 19.98 -19.34
CA GLU A 72 -3.39 20.30 -20.17
C GLU A 72 -2.20 19.39 -19.88
N ARG A 73 -2.02 19.01 -18.61
CA ARG A 73 -0.86 18.25 -18.11
C ARG A 73 -1.11 16.75 -17.97
N GLY A 74 -2.38 16.33 -18.08
CA GLY A 74 -2.77 14.94 -17.89
C GLY A 74 -2.88 14.53 -16.41
N PHE A 75 -2.48 13.31 -16.11
CA PHE A 75 -2.57 12.76 -14.75
C PHE A 75 -1.27 13.00 -13.98
N ILE A 76 -1.38 13.64 -12.83
CA ILE A 76 -0.25 14.01 -11.98
C ILE A 76 -0.28 13.14 -10.73
N ILE A 77 0.88 12.60 -10.34
CA ILE A 77 1.09 11.80 -9.13
C ILE A 77 2.31 12.31 -8.37
N ARG A 78 2.38 12.02 -7.07
CA ARG A 78 3.52 12.41 -6.23
C ARG A 78 4.79 11.60 -6.51
N GLY A 79 4.68 10.45 -7.12
CA GLY A 79 5.80 9.56 -7.47
C GLY A 79 5.32 8.28 -8.12
N GLY A 80 6.22 7.46 -8.61
CA GLY A 80 5.91 6.13 -9.15
C GLY A 80 5.16 5.29 -8.12
N ARG A 81 4.16 4.56 -8.56
CA ARG A 81 3.31 3.69 -7.75
C ARG A 81 3.04 2.42 -8.53
N GLU A 82 4.10 1.63 -8.67
CA GLU A 82 4.00 0.34 -9.32
C GLU A 82 3.16 -0.62 -8.48
N MET A 83 2.46 -1.48 -9.18
CA MET A 83 1.60 -2.51 -8.60
C MET A 83 2.17 -3.88 -8.90
N GLU A 84 1.72 -4.89 -8.17
CA GLU A 84 2.09 -6.27 -8.43
C GLU A 84 0.95 -7.25 -8.14
N ASN A 85 1.05 -8.48 -8.67
CA ASN A 85 -0.04 -9.44 -8.57
C ASN A 85 -0.26 -10.01 -7.16
N HIS A 86 0.71 -9.85 -6.26
CA HIS A 86 0.67 -10.42 -4.90
C HIS A 86 0.20 -9.43 -3.82
N PHE A 87 -0.47 -8.35 -4.22
CA PHE A 87 -1.22 -7.50 -3.29
C PHE A 87 -2.61 -8.10 -3.02
N GLU A 88 -2.66 -9.32 -2.48
CA GLU A 88 -3.88 -10.12 -2.40
C GLU A 88 -5.04 -9.44 -1.69
N CYS A 89 -4.78 -8.80 -0.55
CA CYS A 89 -5.83 -8.06 0.18
C CYS A 89 -6.40 -6.91 -0.66
N LEU A 90 -5.53 -6.23 -1.43
CA LEU A 90 -5.93 -5.16 -2.32
C LEU A 90 -6.80 -5.69 -3.47
N TRP A 91 -6.36 -6.77 -4.12
CA TRP A 91 -7.09 -7.36 -5.23
C TRP A 91 -8.38 -8.06 -4.78
N ASP A 92 -8.40 -8.64 -3.59
CA ASP A 92 -9.63 -9.13 -2.98
C ASP A 92 -10.64 -8.00 -2.77
N LEU A 93 -10.19 -6.82 -2.31
CA LEU A 93 -11.04 -5.65 -2.20
C LEU A 93 -11.55 -5.22 -3.58
N PHE A 94 -10.63 -5.00 -4.52
CA PHE A 94 -10.97 -4.43 -5.84
C PHE A 94 -11.79 -5.34 -6.76
N ARG A 95 -11.88 -6.65 -6.48
CA ARG A 95 -12.84 -7.53 -7.18
C ARG A 95 -14.30 -7.17 -6.87
N SER A 96 -14.57 -6.45 -5.79
CA SER A 96 -15.90 -6.03 -5.35
C SER A 96 -16.17 -4.53 -5.55
N ILE A 97 -15.18 -3.75 -5.91
CA ILE A 97 -15.36 -2.32 -6.21
C ILE A 97 -15.69 -2.18 -7.70
N PRO A 98 -16.86 -1.61 -8.05
CA PRO A 98 -17.24 -1.43 -9.45
C PRO A 98 -16.30 -0.52 -10.22
N SER A 99 -16.04 -0.86 -11.48
CA SER A 99 -15.40 0.05 -12.43
C SER A 99 -16.25 1.30 -12.63
N LEU A 100 -15.60 2.45 -12.77
CA LEU A 100 -16.27 3.70 -13.14
C LEU A 100 -16.40 3.89 -14.66
N GLU A 101 -15.73 3.04 -15.45
CA GLU A 101 -15.69 3.17 -16.92
C GLU A 101 -16.37 2.01 -17.65
N ILE A 102 -16.37 0.83 -17.07
CA ILE A 102 -16.84 -0.39 -17.75
C ILE A 102 -18.00 -0.99 -16.94
N GLU A 103 -19.16 -0.99 -17.56
CA GLU A 103 -20.36 -1.58 -16.95
C GLU A 103 -20.17 -3.07 -16.67
N ASN A 104 -20.64 -3.53 -15.50
CA ASN A 104 -20.53 -4.91 -15.03
C ASN A 104 -19.11 -5.43 -14.84
N ALA A 105 -18.12 -4.56 -14.77
CA ALA A 105 -16.73 -4.89 -14.44
C ALA A 105 -16.32 -4.33 -13.07
N SER A 106 -15.34 -4.96 -12.46
CA SER A 106 -14.67 -4.45 -11.27
C SER A 106 -13.38 -3.70 -11.62
N VAL A 107 -12.83 -2.97 -10.65
CA VAL A 107 -11.51 -2.35 -10.79
C VAL A 107 -10.42 -3.41 -11.00
N LEU A 108 -10.56 -4.60 -10.40
CA LEU A 108 -9.65 -5.71 -10.63
C LEU A 108 -9.71 -6.21 -12.09
N ASP A 109 -10.90 -6.26 -12.69
CA ASP A 109 -11.06 -6.67 -14.09
C ASP A 109 -10.35 -5.69 -15.02
N GLU A 110 -10.52 -4.38 -14.81
CA GLU A 110 -9.81 -3.34 -15.58
C GLU A 110 -8.30 -3.49 -15.49
N TYR A 111 -7.79 -3.66 -14.27
CA TYR A 111 -6.37 -3.85 -14.01
C TYR A 111 -5.84 -5.10 -14.73
N TYR A 112 -6.55 -6.22 -14.63
CA TYR A 112 -6.17 -7.48 -15.25
C TYR A 112 -6.17 -7.37 -16.78
N TRP A 113 -7.22 -6.82 -17.38
CA TRP A 113 -7.33 -6.67 -18.83
C TRP A 113 -6.29 -5.72 -19.41
N LEU A 114 -6.04 -4.61 -18.73
CA LEU A 114 -5.01 -3.66 -19.14
C LEU A 114 -3.64 -4.33 -19.19
N ASN A 115 -3.22 -4.95 -18.10
CA ASN A 115 -1.89 -5.53 -17.98
C ASN A 115 -1.72 -6.83 -18.82
N LYS A 116 -2.81 -7.47 -19.21
CA LYS A 116 -2.79 -8.57 -20.18
C LYS A 116 -2.64 -8.07 -21.62
N LYS A 117 -3.29 -6.97 -21.95
CA LYS A 117 -3.27 -6.36 -23.28
C LYS A 117 -1.96 -5.61 -23.54
N ASP A 118 -1.46 -4.93 -22.52
CA ASP A 118 -0.26 -4.09 -22.58
C ASP A 118 0.69 -4.46 -21.42
N PRO A 119 1.41 -5.58 -21.54
CA PRO A 119 2.36 -6.02 -20.51
C PRO A 119 3.48 -5.01 -20.36
N ASN A 120 3.81 -4.68 -19.10
CA ASN A 120 4.93 -3.78 -18.84
C ASN A 120 6.25 -4.40 -19.28
N TYR A 121 7.03 -3.63 -19.99
CA TYR A 121 8.40 -3.95 -20.36
C TYR A 121 9.18 -2.66 -20.61
N SER A 122 10.20 -2.41 -19.82
CA SER A 122 11.10 -1.28 -20.01
C SER A 122 12.45 -1.59 -19.38
N LEU A 123 13.52 -1.58 -20.13
CA LEU A 123 14.85 -1.71 -19.55
C LEU A 123 15.10 -0.58 -18.56
N MET A 124 15.50 -0.95 -17.34
CA MET A 124 15.87 0.02 -16.34
C MET A 124 17.13 0.77 -16.80
N ARG A 125 17.02 2.08 -16.91
CA ARG A 125 18.16 2.95 -17.15
C ARG A 125 18.78 3.30 -15.79
N ALA A 126 19.90 2.69 -15.51
CA ALA A 126 20.69 3.00 -14.33
C ALA A 126 21.85 3.94 -14.70
N THR A 127 22.10 4.92 -13.86
CA THR A 127 23.16 5.90 -14.06
C THR A 127 24.17 5.88 -12.93
N VAL A 128 25.41 6.16 -13.26
CA VAL A 128 26.52 6.36 -12.33
C VAL A 128 27.13 7.74 -12.56
N ASN A 129 28.04 8.19 -11.73
CA ASN A 129 28.83 9.41 -11.92
C ASN A 129 28.00 10.64 -12.37
N ARG A 130 26.81 10.84 -11.78
CA ARG A 130 25.91 11.98 -12.06
C ARG A 130 25.32 12.00 -13.49
N GLY A 131 24.96 10.84 -14.01
CA GLY A 131 24.17 10.74 -15.23
C GLY A 131 24.84 9.97 -16.37
N GLU A 132 26.02 9.43 -16.17
CA GLU A 132 26.62 8.49 -17.11
C GLU A 132 25.84 7.17 -17.11
N ASP A 133 25.68 6.54 -18.29
CA ASP A 133 25.07 5.22 -18.39
C ASP A 133 25.90 4.17 -17.63
N ALA A 134 25.30 3.41 -16.79
CA ALA A 134 25.95 2.35 -16.02
C ALA A 134 26.23 1.07 -16.85
N HIS A 135 25.73 1.00 -18.09
CA HIS A 135 25.91 -0.15 -19.00
C HIS A 135 25.59 -1.50 -18.35
N THR A 136 24.49 -1.59 -17.63
CA THR A 136 24.12 -2.78 -16.85
C THR A 136 23.67 -3.96 -17.73
N ASP A 137 23.22 -3.69 -18.95
CA ASP A 137 22.78 -4.66 -19.97
C ASP A 137 21.77 -5.70 -19.46
N GLY A 138 20.95 -5.32 -18.48
CA GLY A 138 19.96 -6.21 -17.87
C GLY A 138 20.54 -7.33 -16.98
N LYS A 139 21.82 -7.22 -16.60
CA LYS A 139 22.51 -8.23 -15.79
C LYS A 139 22.68 -7.76 -14.35
N PHE A 140 22.60 -8.69 -13.40
CA PHE A 140 22.83 -8.38 -11.99
C PHE A 140 24.32 -8.18 -11.64
N GLY A 141 25.21 -8.82 -12.34
CA GLY A 141 26.65 -8.70 -12.10
C GLY A 141 27.07 -9.11 -10.68
N LEU A 142 26.37 -10.06 -10.06
CA LEU A 142 26.70 -10.59 -8.75
C LEU A 142 27.89 -11.56 -8.88
N SER A 143 28.88 -11.40 -8.01
CA SER A 143 29.88 -12.45 -7.76
C SER A 143 29.27 -13.59 -6.94
N ASP A 144 29.84 -14.79 -6.97
CA ASP A 144 29.40 -15.91 -6.14
C ASP A 144 29.38 -15.54 -4.64
N LYS A 145 30.38 -14.75 -4.20
CA LYS A 145 30.45 -14.24 -2.84
C LYS A 145 29.26 -13.35 -2.51
N ALA A 146 28.96 -12.37 -3.35
CA ALA A 146 27.82 -11.46 -3.14
C ALA A 146 26.47 -12.21 -3.17
N ALA A 147 26.33 -13.22 -4.02
CA ALA A 147 25.14 -14.07 -4.05
C ALA A 147 24.98 -14.86 -2.75
N LEU A 148 26.06 -15.42 -2.21
CA LEU A 148 26.05 -16.12 -0.92
C LEU A 148 25.74 -15.18 0.26
N GLU A 149 26.19 -13.94 0.22
CA GLU A 149 25.85 -12.92 1.23
C GLU A 149 24.35 -12.63 1.26
N ILE A 150 23.69 -12.55 0.09
CA ILE A 150 22.23 -12.41 -0.01
C ILE A 150 21.52 -13.62 0.61
N VAL A 151 21.98 -14.83 0.27
CA VAL A 151 21.42 -16.07 0.84
C VAL A 151 21.60 -16.12 2.37
N HIS A 152 22.78 -15.71 2.85
CA HIS A 152 23.05 -15.62 4.28
C HIS A 152 22.09 -14.65 4.98
N LEU A 153 21.94 -13.43 4.46
CA LEU A 153 20.97 -12.45 4.98
C LEU A 153 19.55 -13.04 5.03
N PHE A 154 19.13 -13.72 3.96
CA PHE A 154 17.79 -14.29 3.86
C PHE A 154 17.47 -15.28 5.01
N PHE A 155 18.47 -16.08 5.44
CA PHE A 155 18.32 -17.08 6.50
C PHE A 155 18.76 -16.60 7.88
N THR A 156 19.37 -15.45 8.04
CA THR A 156 19.71 -14.87 9.34
C THR A 156 18.44 -14.60 10.14
N LYS A 157 18.43 -14.83 11.44
CA LYS A 157 17.27 -14.54 12.28
C LYS A 157 17.03 -13.04 12.38
N ASP A 158 15.76 -12.67 12.54
CA ASP A 158 15.38 -11.25 12.60
C ASP A 158 15.99 -10.56 13.84
N GLU A 159 16.05 -11.29 14.96
CA GLU A 159 16.61 -10.77 16.21
C GLU A 159 18.11 -10.40 16.09
N ASP A 160 18.84 -11.12 15.22
CA ASP A 160 20.26 -10.88 15.00
C ASP A 160 20.52 -9.65 14.09
N LEU A 161 19.46 -9.06 13.53
CA LEU A 161 19.53 -7.96 12.57
C LEU A 161 18.95 -6.62 13.07
N TYR A 162 18.46 -6.54 14.31
CA TYR A 162 17.75 -5.35 14.79
C TYR A 162 18.58 -4.05 14.70
N ASP A 163 19.87 -4.10 15.00
CA ASP A 163 20.76 -2.94 14.98
C ASP A 163 21.83 -3.02 13.88
N VAL A 164 21.68 -3.96 12.94
CA VAL A 164 22.64 -4.21 11.87
C VAL A 164 22.30 -3.39 10.64
N LYS A 165 23.29 -2.75 10.03
CA LYS A 165 23.15 -2.00 8.78
C LYS A 165 23.51 -2.86 7.58
N ILE A 166 22.99 -2.52 6.42
CA ILE A 166 23.27 -3.22 5.16
C ILE A 166 24.78 -3.29 4.90
N LYS A 167 25.53 -2.19 5.14
CA LYS A 167 26.98 -2.15 4.97
C LYS A 167 27.78 -3.08 5.88
N ASP A 168 27.16 -3.52 6.99
CA ASP A 168 27.82 -4.41 7.95
C ASP A 168 27.61 -5.89 7.58
N VAL A 169 26.71 -6.18 6.63
CA VAL A 169 26.40 -7.53 6.14
C VAL A 169 27.11 -7.84 4.84
N PHE A 170 27.22 -6.87 3.95
CA PHE A 170 27.69 -7.08 2.59
C PHE A 170 29.11 -6.55 2.37
N SER A 171 29.86 -7.27 1.54
CA SER A 171 31.21 -6.86 1.11
C SER A 171 31.16 -5.83 -0.04
N SER A 172 32.33 -5.30 -0.38
CA SER A 172 32.48 -4.39 -1.53
C SER A 172 31.99 -4.98 -2.84
N ASP A 173 32.10 -6.29 -3.03
CA ASP A 173 31.65 -6.99 -4.24
C ASP A 173 30.15 -6.81 -4.47
N PHE A 174 29.36 -6.90 -3.39
CA PHE A 174 27.92 -6.67 -3.45
C PHE A 174 27.60 -5.23 -3.88
N PHE A 175 28.23 -4.24 -3.25
CA PHE A 175 27.96 -2.82 -3.55
C PHE A 175 28.43 -2.37 -4.96
N GLN A 176 29.32 -3.12 -5.59
CA GLN A 176 29.75 -2.88 -6.97
C GLN A 176 28.89 -3.59 -8.00
N SER A 177 27.95 -4.43 -7.57
CA SER A 177 27.07 -5.17 -8.46
C SER A 177 25.95 -4.30 -9.04
N ASN A 178 25.48 -4.65 -10.23
CA ASN A 178 24.28 -4.05 -10.81
C ASN A 178 23.04 -4.41 -10.01
N PHE A 179 23.04 -5.55 -9.29
CA PHE A 179 21.94 -5.90 -8.39
C PHE A 179 21.71 -4.82 -7.33
N TRP A 180 22.79 -4.37 -6.65
CA TRP A 180 22.68 -3.29 -5.68
C TRP A 180 22.19 -2.00 -6.32
N LEU A 181 22.68 -1.67 -7.52
CA LEU A 181 22.28 -0.47 -8.25
C LEU A 181 20.77 -0.51 -8.58
N TYR A 182 20.25 -1.64 -9.07
CA TYR A 182 18.81 -1.83 -9.30
C TYR A 182 18.03 -1.76 -8.00
N TRP A 183 18.48 -2.47 -6.97
CA TRP A 183 17.80 -2.58 -5.70
C TRP A 183 17.64 -1.23 -5.01
N ARG A 184 18.72 -0.47 -4.89
CA ARG A 184 18.70 0.86 -4.29
C ARG A 184 17.86 1.85 -5.09
N THR A 185 17.87 1.76 -6.41
CA THR A 185 17.08 2.62 -7.29
C THR A 185 15.58 2.32 -7.17
N MET A 186 15.22 1.04 -7.16
CA MET A 186 13.82 0.61 -7.09
C MET A 186 13.18 0.89 -5.72
N PHE A 187 13.89 0.55 -4.66
CA PHE A 187 13.35 0.55 -3.30
C PHE A 187 13.91 1.67 -2.42
N ALA A 188 14.69 2.58 -2.97
CA ALA A 188 15.32 3.72 -2.27
C ALA A 188 16.18 3.30 -1.06
N PHE A 189 16.85 2.14 -1.13
CA PHE A 189 17.79 1.73 -0.09
C PHE A 189 19.12 2.44 -0.20
N GLU A 190 19.73 2.67 0.96
CA GLU A 190 21.12 3.10 1.13
C GLU A 190 21.86 2.11 2.05
N ASP A 191 23.19 2.08 1.96
CA ASP A 191 24.03 1.13 2.69
C ASP A 191 23.95 1.25 4.23
N TRP A 192 23.53 2.40 4.72
CA TRP A 192 23.34 2.70 6.14
C TRP A 192 21.94 2.34 6.68
N HIS A 193 21.02 1.92 5.81
CA HIS A 193 19.70 1.43 6.21
C HIS A 193 19.77 0.07 6.92
N SER A 194 18.66 -0.32 7.53
CA SER A 194 18.55 -1.58 8.28
C SER A 194 18.69 -2.81 7.37
N ALA A 195 19.55 -3.73 7.77
CA ALA A 195 19.69 -5.03 7.12
C ALA A 195 18.43 -5.90 7.29
N LEU A 196 17.73 -5.76 8.42
CA LEU A 196 16.45 -6.44 8.65
C LEU A 196 15.40 -5.98 7.63
N GLU A 197 15.28 -4.67 7.42
CA GLU A 197 14.33 -4.13 6.46
C GLU A 197 14.64 -4.63 5.04
N MET A 198 15.91 -4.60 4.63
CA MET A 198 16.31 -5.17 3.35
C MET A 198 15.96 -6.66 3.23
N LYS A 199 16.20 -7.46 4.27
CA LYS A 199 15.82 -8.88 4.31
C LYS A 199 14.32 -9.06 4.10
N LEU A 200 13.48 -8.30 4.80
CA LEU A 200 12.02 -8.37 4.67
C LEU A 200 11.56 -8.00 3.27
N TYR A 201 12.19 -7.02 2.63
CA TYR A 201 11.93 -6.67 1.23
C TYR A 201 12.36 -7.80 0.28
N ILE A 202 13.53 -8.41 0.47
CA ILE A 202 13.96 -9.55 -0.34
C ILE A 202 12.96 -10.71 -0.21
N GLN A 203 12.51 -11.03 1.00
CA GLN A 203 11.52 -12.07 1.24
C GLN A 203 10.18 -11.74 0.59
N ARG A 204 9.74 -10.48 0.67
CA ARG A 204 8.47 -10.03 0.09
C ARG A 204 8.48 -10.05 -1.44
N PHE A 205 9.59 -9.67 -2.04
CA PHE A 205 9.71 -9.49 -3.49
C PHE A 205 10.56 -10.58 -4.19
N ILE A 206 10.83 -11.69 -3.53
CA ILE A 206 11.73 -12.74 -4.08
C ILE A 206 11.30 -13.23 -5.46
N HIS A 207 9.99 -13.34 -5.69
CA HIS A 207 9.42 -13.78 -6.96
C HIS A 207 9.49 -12.71 -8.07
N HIS A 208 9.86 -11.48 -7.74
CA HIS A 208 10.01 -10.37 -8.67
C HIS A 208 11.46 -9.96 -8.93
N ILE A 209 12.41 -10.52 -8.19
CA ILE A 209 13.83 -10.14 -8.30
C ILE A 209 14.30 -10.27 -9.75
N GLY A 210 13.94 -11.35 -10.43
CA GLY A 210 14.32 -11.57 -11.83
C GLY A 210 13.78 -10.52 -12.81
N GLY A 211 12.75 -9.79 -12.45
CA GLY A 211 12.14 -8.71 -13.26
C GLY A 211 12.65 -7.31 -12.94
N LEU A 212 13.61 -7.13 -12.02
CA LEU A 212 14.15 -5.81 -11.68
C LEU A 212 14.78 -5.10 -12.88
N PRO A 213 15.54 -5.76 -13.78
CA PRO A 213 16.17 -5.08 -14.89
C PRO A 213 15.22 -4.59 -15.97
N ASP A 214 14.05 -5.19 -16.12
CA ASP A 214 13.11 -4.94 -17.24
C ASP A 214 11.69 -4.59 -16.83
N PHE A 215 11.43 -4.47 -15.54
CA PHE A 215 10.12 -4.14 -14.97
C PHE A 215 8.96 -5.09 -15.30
N LYS A 216 9.21 -6.25 -15.90
CA LYS A 216 8.14 -7.20 -16.27
C LYS A 216 7.25 -7.63 -15.10
N ALA A 217 7.83 -7.69 -13.92
CA ALA A 217 7.09 -8.06 -12.71
C ALA A 217 6.14 -6.97 -12.23
N LEU A 218 6.38 -5.73 -12.61
CA LEU A 218 5.60 -4.58 -12.18
C LEU A 218 4.41 -4.35 -13.12
N LYS A 219 3.34 -3.84 -12.55
CA LYS A 219 2.09 -3.56 -13.23
C LYS A 219 1.67 -2.12 -12.97
N PHE A 220 0.85 -1.59 -13.85
CA PHE A 220 0.35 -0.23 -13.75
C PHE A 220 -1.16 -0.18 -13.81
N THR A 221 -1.72 0.89 -13.27
CA THR A 221 -3.10 1.29 -13.47
C THR A 221 -3.22 2.14 -14.74
N LYS A 222 -4.43 2.25 -15.29
CA LYS A 222 -4.70 3.03 -16.51
C LYS A 222 -4.39 4.52 -16.34
N TYR A 223 -4.73 5.05 -15.19
CA TYR A 223 -4.49 6.43 -14.79
C TYR A 223 -3.59 6.46 -13.56
N ASN A 224 -3.46 7.60 -12.88
CA ASN A 224 -2.86 7.65 -11.55
C ASN A 224 -3.67 6.83 -10.54
N GLN A 225 -3.11 6.54 -9.38
CA GLN A 225 -3.78 5.71 -8.36
C GLN A 225 -5.03 6.38 -7.80
N TYR A 226 -5.09 7.71 -7.79
CA TYR A 226 -6.29 8.41 -7.35
C TYR A 226 -7.49 8.06 -8.23
N GLU A 227 -7.35 8.27 -9.55
CA GLU A 227 -8.42 8.02 -10.51
C GLU A 227 -8.76 6.52 -10.66
N SER A 228 -7.73 5.66 -10.60
CA SER A 228 -7.91 4.23 -10.88
C SER A 228 -8.33 3.41 -9.65
N LEU A 229 -7.98 3.83 -8.45
CA LEU A 229 -8.18 3.05 -7.22
C LEU A 229 -8.96 3.84 -6.15
N ILE A 230 -8.53 5.06 -5.84
CA ILE A 230 -9.12 5.83 -4.74
C ILE A 230 -10.53 6.30 -5.08
N LEU A 231 -10.70 6.92 -6.24
CA LEU A 231 -12.00 7.44 -6.66
C LEU A 231 -13.08 6.34 -6.77
N PRO A 232 -12.82 5.15 -7.33
CA PRO A 232 -13.78 4.05 -7.29
C PRO A 232 -14.18 3.63 -5.88
N MET A 233 -13.24 3.57 -4.92
CA MET A 233 -13.56 3.27 -3.52
C MET A 233 -14.45 4.36 -2.89
N ILE A 234 -14.14 5.63 -3.15
CA ILE A 234 -14.97 6.73 -2.66
C ILE A 234 -16.39 6.60 -3.20
N LYS A 235 -16.54 6.38 -4.51
CA LYS A 235 -17.86 6.22 -5.14
C LYS A 235 -18.62 5.01 -4.59
N TYR A 236 -17.92 3.90 -4.31
CA TYR A 236 -18.50 2.74 -3.66
C TYR A 236 -19.00 3.09 -2.24
N LEU A 237 -18.19 3.79 -1.45
CA LEU A 237 -18.52 4.18 -0.08
C LEU A 237 -19.66 5.22 -0.03
N GLU A 238 -19.63 6.21 -0.93
CA GLU A 238 -20.73 7.18 -1.07
C GLU A 238 -22.07 6.49 -1.43
N ALA A 239 -22.04 5.52 -2.34
CA ALA A 239 -23.22 4.74 -2.72
C ALA A 239 -23.77 3.87 -1.58
N HIS A 240 -22.96 3.59 -0.56
CA HIS A 240 -23.33 2.91 0.67
C HIS A 240 -23.60 3.86 1.84
N GLU A 241 -23.72 5.16 1.60
CA GLU A 241 -24.04 6.20 2.59
C GLU A 241 -22.99 6.38 3.69
N VAL A 242 -21.70 6.08 3.41
CA VAL A 242 -20.61 6.34 4.33
C VAL A 242 -20.35 7.84 4.43
N HIS A 243 -20.17 8.34 5.65
CA HIS A 243 -19.99 9.75 5.94
C HIS A 243 -18.52 10.16 5.81
N PHE A 244 -18.25 11.09 4.92
CA PHE A 244 -16.93 11.76 4.81
C PHE A 244 -17.02 13.15 5.45
N GLN A 245 -16.18 13.42 6.43
CA GLN A 245 -16.04 14.73 7.06
C GLN A 245 -14.65 15.27 6.79
N TYR A 246 -14.58 16.16 5.81
CA TYR A 246 -13.34 16.83 5.38
C TYR A 246 -13.01 18.01 6.29
N ASN A 247 -11.78 18.58 6.14
CA ASN A 247 -11.26 19.67 6.97
C ASN A 247 -11.43 19.40 8.48
N THR A 248 -11.23 18.14 8.87
CA THR A 248 -11.42 17.67 10.24
C THR A 248 -10.13 17.07 10.77
N THR A 249 -9.41 17.86 11.58
CA THR A 249 -8.16 17.44 12.21
C THR A 249 -8.45 16.81 13.57
N VAL A 250 -8.25 15.50 13.69
CA VAL A 250 -8.33 14.81 14.97
C VAL A 250 -7.06 15.11 15.79
N THR A 251 -7.24 15.74 16.93
CA THR A 251 -6.14 16.18 17.80
C THR A 251 -5.90 15.22 18.96
N ASN A 252 -6.93 14.52 19.43
CA ASN A 252 -6.82 13.57 20.55
C ASN A 252 -7.95 12.53 20.53
N VAL A 253 -7.69 11.38 21.18
CA VAL A 253 -8.69 10.38 21.53
C VAL A 253 -8.63 10.15 23.04
N LEU A 254 -9.73 10.41 23.72
CA LEU A 254 -9.86 10.17 25.16
C LEU A 254 -10.31 8.75 25.42
N PHE A 255 -9.82 8.19 26.53
CA PHE A 255 -10.11 6.82 26.94
C PHE A 255 -10.69 6.79 28.35
N LYS A 256 -11.62 5.86 28.58
CA LYS A 256 -12.11 5.51 29.91
C LYS A 256 -11.74 4.03 30.22
N LYS A 257 -11.77 3.70 31.52
CA LYS A 257 -11.66 2.30 31.96
C LYS A 257 -13.05 1.69 32.09
N GLU A 258 -13.24 0.52 31.48
CA GLU A 258 -14.42 -0.32 31.66
C GLU A 258 -13.96 -1.69 32.15
N GLY A 259 -14.01 -1.88 33.47
CA GLY A 259 -13.41 -3.04 34.14
C GLY A 259 -11.89 -3.06 33.91
N SER A 260 -11.38 -4.12 33.30
CA SER A 260 -9.95 -4.27 32.95
C SER A 260 -9.57 -3.68 31.59
N LYS A 261 -10.55 -3.22 30.79
CA LYS A 261 -10.31 -2.73 29.43
C LYS A 261 -10.17 -1.21 29.41
N LYS A 262 -9.32 -0.74 28.51
CA LYS A 262 -9.21 0.67 28.11
C LYS A 262 -10.03 0.86 26.85
N VAL A 263 -11.06 1.70 26.90
CA VAL A 263 -12.02 1.92 25.81
C VAL A 263 -11.98 3.38 25.39
N ALA A 264 -11.94 3.64 24.09
CA ALA A 264 -12.09 4.99 23.56
C ALA A 264 -13.47 5.54 23.95
N SER A 265 -13.52 6.79 24.35
CA SER A 265 -14.76 7.41 24.85
C SER A 265 -15.11 8.71 24.15
N LYS A 266 -14.12 9.37 23.56
CA LYS A 266 -14.34 10.65 22.87
C LYS A 266 -13.23 10.93 21.88
N ILE A 267 -13.57 11.47 20.73
CA ILE A 267 -12.64 12.06 19.77
C ILE A 267 -12.68 13.58 19.95
N ILE A 268 -11.51 14.21 20.04
CA ILE A 268 -11.35 15.66 20.02
C ILE A 268 -10.81 16.04 18.65
N CYS A 269 -11.48 16.96 17.98
CA CYS A 269 -11.08 17.41 16.65
C CYS A 269 -11.35 18.91 16.46
N THR A 270 -10.79 19.45 15.39
CA THR A 270 -11.20 20.75 14.84
C THR A 270 -11.85 20.49 13.48
N HIS A 271 -13.02 21.04 13.26
CA HIS A 271 -13.73 20.97 11.99
C HIS A 271 -13.90 22.39 11.41
N ASN A 272 -13.38 22.62 10.23
CA ASN A 272 -13.34 23.96 9.61
C ASN A 272 -12.74 25.04 10.54
N GLY A 273 -11.81 24.67 11.43
CA GLY A 273 -11.15 25.55 12.38
C GLY A 273 -11.89 25.74 13.71
N GLU A 274 -13.05 25.14 13.90
CA GLU A 274 -13.80 25.16 15.16
C GLU A 274 -13.56 23.87 15.95
N GLU A 275 -13.40 23.97 17.28
CA GLU A 275 -13.23 22.81 18.14
C GLU A 275 -14.53 22.04 18.29
N GLU A 276 -14.46 20.73 18.06
CA GLU A 276 -15.56 19.79 18.20
C GLU A 276 -15.13 18.58 19.02
N SER A 277 -16.13 17.88 19.58
CA SER A 277 -15.89 16.57 20.19
C SER A 277 -17.01 15.59 19.84
N ILE A 278 -16.62 14.34 19.57
CA ILE A 278 -17.51 13.25 19.21
C ILE A 278 -17.48 12.24 20.36
N ASP A 279 -18.61 11.98 20.98
CA ASP A 279 -18.78 10.91 21.99
C ASP A 279 -18.86 9.55 21.31
N LEU A 280 -18.15 8.53 21.89
CA LEU A 280 -18.03 7.18 21.32
C LEU A 280 -18.77 6.13 22.17
#